data_788b2885cb10ff2775a1a22e807a2c08
#
_entry.id   788b2885cb10ff2775a1a22e807a2c08
#
_cell.length_a   1.000
_cell.length_b   1.000
_cell.length_c   1.000
_cell.angle_alpha   90.00
_cell.angle_beta   90.00
_cell.angle_gamma   90.00
#
_symmetry.space_group_name_H-M   'P 1'
#
loop_
_entity.id
_entity.type
_entity.pdbx_description
1 polymer ?
#
loop_
_entity_poly.entity_id
_entity_poly.type
_entity_poly.pdbx_seq_one_letter_code
_entity_poly.pdbx_strand_id
1 'polypeptide(L)'
;NLTDVRVADYYNHAAREIGWKEITPAAVGVWREKLDVVVSAGRLGVSNFRNNKEMQVKRSRPTAPFLMWTLDGWTVELLYQDTKQTKRGNVTTYTNRLTIVVVLDPCIDYPIGYAVGKQECPELIKEALRNAAVHSRELFGEMLRSNQIQCDHYAFKAMSPLYAVMGDKLTPARVKNAKAKPVEAYFNYLNTTFCNRFNNWSGYGVTTDPKKQPNSEALNKLRHQFPDEQGVRKQIDEIMYLERMCKVDKFRELMGSLAPERRLPLSREQYLLNFGQETGFKNALEGCGLRP
;
A
#
# COMPACT_ATOMS: atom_id res chain seq x y z
N ASN A 1 -11.18 -8.23 31.24
CA ASN A 1 -11.70 -9.22 30.30
C ASN A 1 -11.76 -10.60 30.98
N LEU A 2 -12.96 -11.01 31.42
CA LEU A 2 -13.17 -12.34 32.02
C LEU A 2 -13.25 -13.40 30.94
N THR A 3 -12.69 -14.58 31.20
CA THR A 3 -12.88 -15.79 30.37
C THR A 3 -14.31 -16.29 30.49
N ASP A 4 -14.76 -17.12 29.53
CA ASP A 4 -16.13 -17.71 29.58
C ASP A 4 -16.34 -18.55 30.82
N VAL A 5 -15.31 -19.26 31.26
CA VAL A 5 -15.31 -20.02 32.52
C VAL A 5 -15.62 -19.09 33.71
N ARG A 6 -14.88 -18.00 33.83
CA ARG A 6 -15.05 -17.06 34.95
C ARG A 6 -16.40 -16.36 34.95
N VAL A 7 -16.94 -16.05 33.75
CA VAL A 7 -18.29 -15.49 33.65
C VAL A 7 -19.33 -16.52 34.10
N ALA A 8 -19.20 -17.77 33.68
CA ALA A 8 -20.08 -18.85 34.13
C ALA A 8 -19.99 -19.06 35.65
N ASP A 9 -18.76 -19.05 36.22
CA ASP A 9 -18.58 -19.20 37.68
C ASP A 9 -19.29 -18.08 38.46
N TYR A 10 -19.10 -16.82 38.07
CA TYR A 10 -19.76 -15.69 38.73
C TYR A 10 -21.29 -15.75 38.61
N TYR A 11 -21.80 -16.06 37.40
CA TYR A 11 -23.22 -16.22 37.18
C TYR A 11 -23.80 -17.34 38.06
N ASN A 12 -23.15 -18.51 38.05
CA ASN A 12 -23.63 -19.67 38.76
C ASN A 12 -23.62 -19.48 40.27
N HIS A 13 -22.62 -18.73 40.80
CA HIS A 13 -22.64 -18.32 42.22
C HIS A 13 -23.93 -17.55 42.57
N ALA A 14 -24.19 -16.48 41.80
CA ALA A 14 -25.42 -15.71 42.02
C ALA A 14 -26.69 -16.49 41.73
N ALA A 15 -26.70 -17.33 40.69
CA ALA A 15 -27.85 -18.14 40.31
C ALA A 15 -28.30 -19.12 41.42
N ARG A 16 -27.32 -19.71 42.15
CA ARG A 16 -27.63 -20.61 43.28
C ARG A 16 -28.33 -19.88 44.44
N GLU A 17 -27.95 -18.63 44.70
CA GLU A 17 -28.55 -17.84 45.77
C GLU A 17 -30.03 -17.50 45.50
N ILE A 18 -30.39 -17.33 44.22
CA ILE A 18 -31.75 -16.93 43.81
C ILE A 18 -32.56 -18.06 43.13
N GLY A 19 -32.02 -19.30 43.12
CA GLY A 19 -32.68 -20.46 42.58
C GLY A 19 -32.78 -20.50 41.05
N TRP A 20 -31.89 -19.81 40.34
CA TRP A 20 -31.84 -19.86 38.87
C TRP A 20 -31.02 -21.02 38.36
N LYS A 21 -31.28 -21.41 37.10
CA LYS A 21 -30.53 -22.47 36.43
C LYS A 21 -29.09 -22.09 36.17
N GLU A 22 -28.18 -22.98 36.53
CA GLU A 22 -26.76 -22.82 36.21
C GLU A 22 -26.51 -22.90 34.69
N ILE A 23 -25.47 -22.19 34.23
CA ILE A 23 -25.03 -22.16 32.84
C ILE A 23 -23.63 -22.73 32.69
N THR A 24 -23.32 -23.22 31.47
CA THR A 24 -22.00 -23.72 31.14
C THR A 24 -21.13 -22.63 30.51
N PRO A 25 -19.80 -22.72 30.56
CA PRO A 25 -18.93 -21.82 29.81
C PRO A 25 -19.24 -21.78 28.31
N ALA A 26 -19.65 -22.91 27.71
CA ALA A 26 -20.07 -22.97 26.32
C ALA A 26 -21.29 -22.09 26.05
N ALA A 27 -22.28 -22.07 26.98
CA ALA A 27 -23.44 -21.18 26.86
C ALA A 27 -23.03 -19.71 26.87
N VAL A 28 -22.04 -19.33 27.68
CA VAL A 28 -21.47 -17.94 27.67
C VAL A 28 -20.88 -17.62 26.33
N GLY A 29 -20.11 -18.54 25.71
CA GLY A 29 -19.56 -18.37 24.37
C GLY A 29 -20.63 -18.12 23.31
N VAL A 30 -21.68 -18.93 23.28
CA VAL A 30 -22.84 -18.77 22.37
C VAL A 30 -23.51 -17.39 22.55
N TRP A 31 -23.73 -16.97 23.79
CA TRP A 31 -24.32 -15.66 24.05
C TRP A 31 -23.39 -14.50 23.65
N ARG A 32 -22.07 -14.64 23.82
CA ARG A 32 -21.10 -13.65 23.32
C ARG A 32 -21.14 -13.51 21.80
N GLU A 33 -21.28 -14.60 21.06
CA GLU A 33 -21.46 -14.54 19.61
C GLU A 33 -22.76 -13.83 19.22
N LYS A 34 -23.88 -14.17 19.87
CA LYS A 34 -25.15 -13.49 19.64
C LYS A 34 -25.14 -12.01 19.97
N LEU A 35 -24.38 -11.64 20.99
CA LEU A 35 -24.22 -10.24 21.45
C LEU A 35 -22.92 -9.61 20.93
N ASP A 36 -22.30 -10.18 19.90
CA ASP A 36 -20.97 -9.76 19.41
C ASP A 36 -20.89 -8.26 19.12
N VAL A 37 -21.96 -7.66 18.59
CA VAL A 37 -22.00 -6.21 18.34
C VAL A 37 -21.81 -5.40 19.64
N VAL A 38 -22.52 -5.77 20.72
CA VAL A 38 -22.45 -5.08 22.02
C VAL A 38 -21.14 -5.39 22.74
N VAL A 39 -20.76 -6.66 22.74
CA VAL A 39 -19.54 -7.17 23.38
C VAL A 39 -18.29 -6.61 22.71
N SER A 40 -18.27 -6.49 21.40
CA SER A 40 -17.17 -5.95 20.63
C SER A 40 -16.88 -4.48 20.98
N ALA A 41 -17.92 -3.65 21.11
CA ALA A 41 -17.75 -2.25 21.50
C ALA A 41 -17.11 -2.11 22.89
N GLY A 42 -17.56 -2.91 23.86
CA GLY A 42 -17.05 -2.88 25.23
C GLY A 42 -15.67 -3.50 25.40
N ARG A 43 -15.32 -4.58 24.66
CA ARG A 43 -14.06 -5.33 24.81
C ARG A 43 -12.93 -4.80 23.96
N LEU A 44 -13.21 -4.43 22.73
CA LEU A 44 -12.20 -4.07 21.72
C LEU A 44 -12.11 -2.55 21.50
N GLY A 45 -13.01 -1.80 22.13
CA GLY A 45 -13.05 -0.35 22.05
C GLY A 45 -13.81 0.18 20.83
N VAL A 46 -14.20 1.46 20.92
CA VAL A 46 -15.03 2.14 19.92
C VAL A 46 -14.39 2.17 18.53
N SER A 47 -13.06 2.33 18.43
CA SER A 47 -12.37 2.36 17.15
C SER A 47 -12.47 1.02 16.43
N ASN A 48 -12.31 -0.11 17.16
CA ASN A 48 -12.45 -1.45 16.58
C ASN A 48 -13.90 -1.72 16.15
N PHE A 49 -14.86 -1.32 16.99
CA PHE A 49 -16.27 -1.42 16.66
C PHE A 49 -16.62 -0.68 15.36
N ARG A 50 -16.22 0.60 15.26
CA ARG A 50 -16.43 1.41 14.05
C ARG A 50 -15.84 0.78 12.80
N ASN A 51 -14.63 0.24 12.90
CA ASN A 51 -13.94 -0.34 11.75
C ASN A 51 -14.48 -1.70 11.29
N ASN A 52 -15.10 -2.48 12.19
CA ASN A 52 -15.45 -3.87 11.92
C ASN A 52 -16.94 -4.19 12.02
N LYS A 53 -17.72 -3.41 12.78
CA LYS A 53 -19.14 -3.71 13.09
C LYS A 53 -20.11 -2.60 12.67
N GLU A 54 -19.63 -1.33 12.65
CA GLU A 54 -20.48 -0.22 12.22
C GLU A 54 -20.72 -0.33 10.70
N MET A 55 -21.93 0.03 10.27
CA MET A 55 -22.29 0.04 8.85
C MET A 55 -21.38 1.02 8.11
N GLN A 56 -20.64 0.51 7.14
CA GLN A 56 -19.75 1.31 6.31
C GLN A 56 -20.42 1.63 4.98
N VAL A 57 -20.37 2.89 4.59
CA VAL A 57 -20.76 3.30 3.24
C VAL A 57 -19.79 2.66 2.25
N LYS A 58 -20.28 1.75 1.43
CA LYS A 58 -19.50 1.18 0.33
C LYS A 58 -19.24 2.30 -0.67
N ARG A 59 -17.97 2.62 -0.90
CA ARG A 59 -17.57 3.55 -1.97
C ARG A 59 -17.39 2.75 -3.26
N SER A 60 -18.01 3.22 -4.33
CA SER A 60 -17.71 2.72 -5.68
C SER A 60 -16.33 3.20 -6.12
N ARG A 61 -15.68 2.44 -6.98
CA ARG A 61 -14.46 2.88 -7.66
C ARG A 61 -14.76 4.09 -8.55
N PRO A 62 -13.77 4.97 -8.79
CA PRO A 62 -13.91 5.99 -9.81
C PRO A 62 -14.26 5.37 -11.16
N THR A 63 -15.13 6.02 -11.90
CA THR A 63 -15.65 5.52 -13.18
C THR A 63 -14.75 5.87 -14.36
N ALA A 64 -13.83 6.82 -14.17
CA ALA A 64 -12.87 7.24 -15.19
C ALA A 64 -11.48 7.48 -14.55
N PRO A 65 -10.39 7.38 -15.35
CA PRO A 65 -9.05 7.78 -14.94
C PRO A 65 -8.99 9.24 -14.47
N PHE A 66 -8.00 9.55 -13.64
CA PHE A 66 -7.70 10.89 -13.12
C PHE A 66 -8.78 11.52 -12.22
N LEU A 67 -9.91 10.86 -11.97
CA LEU A 67 -10.87 11.34 -10.98
C LEU A 67 -10.31 11.27 -9.55
N MET A 68 -9.48 10.28 -9.28
CA MET A 68 -8.85 10.13 -7.98
C MET A 68 -7.52 9.39 -8.12
N TRP A 69 -6.50 9.87 -7.40
CA TRP A 69 -5.29 9.11 -7.13
C TRP A 69 -5.20 8.78 -5.66
N THR A 70 -4.70 7.61 -5.34
CA THR A 70 -4.31 7.22 -3.99
C THR A 70 -2.82 6.90 -4.00
N LEU A 71 -2.10 7.37 -3.01
CA LEU A 71 -0.67 7.13 -2.91
C LEU A 71 -0.29 6.67 -1.51
N ASP A 72 0.68 5.77 -1.47
CA ASP A 72 1.24 5.22 -0.25
C ASP A 72 2.61 4.58 -0.52
N GLY A 73 3.38 4.36 0.55
CA GLY A 73 4.63 3.64 0.52
C GLY A 73 4.46 2.19 0.97
N TRP A 74 5.22 1.28 0.36
CA TRP A 74 5.26 -0.13 0.75
C TRP A 74 6.69 -0.66 0.70
N THR A 75 7.14 -1.30 1.78
CA THR A 75 8.39 -2.04 1.80
C THR A 75 8.19 -3.37 1.07
N VAL A 76 8.83 -3.50 -0.09
CA VAL A 76 8.65 -4.65 -0.98
C VAL A 76 9.26 -5.89 -0.35
N GLU A 77 8.54 -7.00 -0.38
CA GLU A 77 8.97 -8.26 0.24
C GLU A 77 9.99 -9.04 -0.61
N LEU A 78 10.94 -8.31 -1.22
CA LEU A 78 12.07 -8.85 -1.97
C LEU A 78 13.38 -8.50 -1.25
N LEU A 79 14.13 -9.53 -0.86
CA LEU A 79 15.40 -9.37 -0.14
C LEU A 79 16.56 -9.10 -1.11
N TYR A 80 17.52 -8.28 -0.68
CA TYR A 80 18.76 -8.10 -1.42
C TYR A 80 19.98 -8.16 -0.52
N GLN A 81 21.12 -8.52 -1.11
CA GLN A 81 22.41 -8.49 -0.44
C GLN A 81 23.08 -7.12 -0.59
N ASP A 82 23.59 -6.60 0.52
CA ASP A 82 24.35 -5.36 0.58
C ASP A 82 25.68 -5.61 1.30
N THR A 83 26.79 -5.30 0.64
CA THR A 83 28.13 -5.49 1.18
C THR A 83 28.75 -4.15 1.50
N LYS A 84 29.02 -3.92 2.79
CA LYS A 84 29.65 -2.70 3.28
C LYS A 84 31.07 -2.99 3.74
N GLN A 85 32.00 -2.14 3.32
CA GLN A 85 33.34 -2.16 3.85
C GLN A 85 33.38 -1.53 5.24
N THR A 86 33.85 -2.28 6.22
CA THR A 86 34.04 -1.81 7.59
C THR A 86 35.51 -1.85 7.97
N LYS A 87 35.86 -1.22 9.09
CA LYS A 87 37.24 -1.27 9.63
C LYS A 87 37.74 -2.72 9.93
N ARG A 88 36.83 -3.68 10.04
CA ARG A 88 37.12 -5.09 10.33
C ARG A 88 36.99 -6.00 9.09
N GLY A 89 36.82 -5.43 7.91
CA GLY A 89 36.61 -6.18 6.65
C GLY A 89 35.22 -5.97 6.05
N ASN A 90 34.89 -6.73 5.01
CA ASN A 90 33.62 -6.65 4.33
C ASN A 90 32.54 -7.39 5.11
N VAL A 91 31.41 -6.74 5.34
CA VAL A 91 30.22 -7.33 5.97
C VAL A 91 29.08 -7.32 4.97
N THR A 92 28.55 -8.51 4.64
CA THR A 92 27.41 -8.66 3.75
C THR A 92 26.14 -8.95 4.56
N THR A 93 25.11 -8.16 4.33
CA THR A 93 23.76 -8.32 4.89
C THR A 93 22.79 -8.80 3.81
N TYR A 94 21.83 -9.66 4.18
CA TYR A 94 20.91 -10.33 3.23
C TYR A 94 19.44 -10.04 3.53
N THR A 95 19.15 -9.18 4.50
CA THR A 95 17.78 -8.88 4.97
C THR A 95 17.30 -7.50 4.54
N ASN A 96 18.02 -6.87 3.61
CA ASN A 96 17.67 -5.53 3.13
C ASN A 96 16.47 -5.61 2.19
N ARG A 97 15.64 -4.57 2.22
CA ARG A 97 14.48 -4.41 1.34
C ARG A 97 14.41 -2.98 0.83
N LEU A 98 13.79 -2.82 -0.32
CA LEU A 98 13.49 -1.50 -0.88
C LEU A 98 12.05 -1.11 -0.58
N THR A 99 11.81 0.18 -0.55
CA THR A 99 10.48 0.77 -0.46
C THR A 99 10.08 1.33 -1.81
N ILE A 100 8.88 1.00 -2.26
CA ILE A 100 8.24 1.62 -3.41
C ILE A 100 7.15 2.58 -2.92
N VAL A 101 7.09 3.77 -3.48
CA VAL A 101 5.93 4.66 -3.39
C VAL A 101 5.17 4.55 -4.70
N VAL A 102 3.88 4.25 -4.63
CA VAL A 102 3.01 4.11 -5.81
C VAL A 102 1.93 5.18 -5.79
N VAL A 103 1.76 5.86 -6.91
CA VAL A 103 0.59 6.68 -7.23
C VAL A 103 -0.35 5.81 -8.05
N LEU A 104 -1.42 5.35 -7.43
CA LEU A 104 -2.40 4.45 -8.02
C LEU A 104 -3.64 5.20 -8.48
N ASP A 105 -4.06 4.96 -9.69
CA ASP A 105 -5.40 5.34 -10.16
C ASP A 105 -6.36 4.16 -9.90
N PRO A 106 -7.29 4.30 -8.93
CA PRO A 106 -8.13 3.20 -8.51
C PRO A 106 -9.29 2.88 -9.47
N CYS A 107 -9.39 3.57 -10.61
CA CYS A 107 -10.39 3.25 -11.63
C CYS A 107 -10.28 1.78 -12.06
N ILE A 108 -9.05 1.34 -12.39
CA ILE A 108 -8.74 -0.06 -12.70
C ILE A 108 -7.48 -0.56 -11.98
N ASP A 109 -7.12 0.09 -10.88
CA ASP A 109 -5.87 -0.16 -10.15
C ASP A 109 -4.64 0.00 -11.07
N TYR A 110 -4.58 1.13 -11.80
CA TYR A 110 -3.49 1.45 -12.70
C TYR A 110 -2.39 2.24 -11.98
N PRO A 111 -1.13 1.76 -11.95
CA PRO A 111 -0.03 2.48 -11.32
C PRO A 111 0.46 3.61 -12.24
N ILE A 112 -0.17 4.77 -12.14
CA ILE A 112 0.14 5.92 -12.98
C ILE A 112 1.55 6.47 -12.71
N GLY A 113 2.03 6.36 -11.46
CA GLY A 113 3.38 6.76 -11.09
C GLY A 113 3.96 5.87 -10.00
N TYR A 114 5.29 5.73 -9.97
CA TYR A 114 6.00 5.07 -8.87
C TYR A 114 7.44 5.57 -8.74
N ALA A 115 8.01 5.34 -7.58
CA ALA A 115 9.44 5.53 -7.33
C ALA A 115 9.95 4.50 -6.33
N VAL A 116 11.22 4.10 -6.46
CA VAL A 116 11.85 3.07 -5.61
C VAL A 116 13.02 3.68 -4.84
N GLY A 117 13.04 3.46 -3.53
CA GLY A 117 14.09 3.98 -2.63
C GLY A 117 14.37 3.02 -1.48
N LYS A 118 15.31 3.39 -0.60
CA LYS A 118 15.63 2.59 0.60
C LYS A 118 14.59 2.74 1.70
N GLN A 119 13.93 3.88 1.75
CA GLN A 119 12.89 4.20 2.73
C GLN A 119 11.91 5.22 2.14
N GLU A 120 10.71 5.27 2.69
CA GLU A 120 9.77 6.32 2.37
C GLU A 120 10.27 7.67 2.90
N CYS A 121 10.30 8.67 2.01
CA CYS A 121 10.69 10.04 2.32
C CYS A 121 9.97 11.01 1.38
N PRO A 122 9.93 12.31 1.69
CA PRO A 122 9.30 13.32 0.83
C PRO A 122 9.86 13.33 -0.60
N GLU A 123 11.16 13.13 -0.76
CA GLU A 123 11.82 13.08 -2.07
C GLU A 123 11.33 11.90 -2.90
N LEU A 124 11.12 10.73 -2.28
CA LEU A 124 10.60 9.55 -2.97
C LEU A 124 9.14 9.75 -3.39
N ILE A 125 8.33 10.38 -2.54
CA ILE A 125 6.94 10.74 -2.88
C ILE A 125 6.93 11.73 -4.05
N LYS A 126 7.81 12.74 -4.01
CA LYS A 126 7.96 13.71 -5.09
C LYS A 126 8.32 13.04 -6.42
N GLU A 127 9.27 12.07 -6.40
CA GLU A 127 9.66 11.31 -7.59
C GLU A 127 8.50 10.45 -8.13
N ALA A 128 7.71 9.80 -7.28
CA ALA A 128 6.53 9.05 -7.72
C ALA A 128 5.49 9.94 -8.40
N LEU A 129 5.23 11.13 -7.87
CA LEU A 129 4.33 12.11 -8.49
C LEU A 129 4.90 12.68 -9.80
N ARG A 130 6.21 12.91 -9.86
CA ARG A 130 6.90 13.29 -11.09
C ARG A 130 6.75 12.23 -12.17
N ASN A 131 6.97 10.96 -11.82
CA ASN A 131 6.77 9.84 -12.73
C ASN A 131 5.32 9.77 -13.22
N ALA A 132 4.32 10.04 -12.35
CA ALA A 132 2.93 10.08 -12.75
C ALA A 132 2.64 11.18 -13.81
N ALA A 133 3.20 12.38 -13.62
CA ALA A 133 3.05 13.46 -14.59
C ALA A 133 3.71 13.13 -15.94
N VAL A 134 4.92 12.61 -15.93
CA VAL A 134 5.65 12.22 -17.16
C VAL A 134 4.91 11.07 -17.87
N HIS A 135 4.50 10.05 -17.14
CA HIS A 135 3.78 8.92 -17.71
C HIS A 135 2.41 9.30 -18.28
N SER A 136 1.70 10.26 -17.66
CA SER A 136 0.46 10.78 -18.27
C SER A 136 0.70 11.44 -19.62
N ARG A 137 1.83 12.16 -19.78
CA ARG A 137 2.22 12.73 -21.07
C ARG A 137 2.54 11.65 -22.11
N GLU A 138 3.21 10.57 -21.72
CA GLU A 138 3.49 9.44 -22.62
C GLU A 138 2.19 8.77 -23.10
N LEU A 139 1.19 8.67 -22.23
CA LEU A 139 -0.08 8.04 -22.55
C LEU A 139 -1.02 8.91 -23.38
N PHE A 140 -1.07 10.23 -23.11
CA PHE A 140 -2.12 11.11 -23.57
C PHE A 140 -1.61 12.39 -24.30
N GLY A 141 -0.28 12.52 -24.45
CA GLY A 141 0.34 13.68 -25.12
C GLY A 141 0.47 14.92 -24.24
N GLU A 142 -0.11 14.94 -23.05
CA GLU A 142 -0.06 16.05 -22.10
C GLU A 142 0.14 15.56 -20.67
N MET A 143 0.79 16.40 -19.85
CA MET A 143 0.89 16.13 -18.41
C MET A 143 -0.45 16.42 -17.74
N LEU A 144 -0.97 15.44 -17.01
CA LEU A 144 -2.25 15.54 -16.32
C LEU A 144 -2.06 15.41 -14.81
N ARG A 145 -2.96 16.08 -14.07
CA ARG A 145 -3.09 15.97 -12.62
C ARG A 145 -4.46 15.38 -12.26
N SER A 146 -4.59 14.88 -11.05
CA SER A 146 -5.82 14.24 -10.58
C SER A 146 -6.85 15.28 -10.10
N ASN A 147 -8.14 14.94 -10.17
CA ASN A 147 -9.19 15.75 -9.53
C ASN A 147 -9.14 15.62 -8.00
N GLN A 148 -8.69 14.46 -7.48
CA GLN A 148 -8.56 14.21 -6.04
C GLN A 148 -7.32 13.39 -5.74
N ILE A 149 -6.58 13.75 -4.69
CA ILE A 149 -5.49 12.95 -4.14
C ILE A 149 -5.88 12.47 -2.76
N GLN A 150 -5.77 11.16 -2.53
CA GLN A 150 -5.82 10.54 -1.22
C GLN A 150 -4.40 10.14 -0.80
N CYS A 151 -3.90 10.70 0.30
CA CYS A 151 -2.57 10.44 0.84
C CYS A 151 -2.65 10.18 2.34
N ASP A 152 -1.57 9.62 2.91
CA ASP A 152 -1.44 9.46 4.36
C ASP A 152 -1.06 10.78 5.04
N HIS A 153 -1.12 10.78 6.37
CA HIS A 153 -0.66 11.92 7.19
C HIS A 153 0.87 12.06 7.22
N TYR A 154 1.61 11.03 6.79
CA TYR A 154 3.07 11.08 6.71
C TYR A 154 3.52 12.22 5.79
N ALA A 155 4.42 13.05 6.31
CA ALA A 155 4.95 14.23 5.60
C ALA A 155 3.88 15.20 5.04
N PHE A 156 2.59 15.09 5.43
CA PHE A 156 1.49 15.85 4.84
C PHE A 156 1.75 17.36 4.83
N LYS A 157 2.27 17.93 5.93
CA LYS A 157 2.57 19.37 6.00
C LYS A 157 3.64 19.80 4.99
N ALA A 158 4.68 18.98 4.82
CA ALA A 158 5.76 19.29 3.87
C ALA A 158 5.33 19.08 2.42
N MET A 159 4.46 18.09 2.18
CA MET A 159 4.05 17.68 0.83
C MET A 159 2.76 18.35 0.36
N SER A 160 1.98 18.99 1.25
CA SER A 160 0.70 19.59 0.88
C SER A 160 0.78 20.61 -0.27
N PRO A 161 1.83 21.44 -0.41
CA PRO A 161 1.96 22.31 -1.58
C PRO A 161 2.08 21.54 -2.89
N LEU A 162 2.86 20.44 -2.90
CA LEU A 162 3.02 19.60 -4.08
C LEU A 162 1.74 18.81 -4.39
N TYR A 163 1.07 18.30 -3.37
CA TYR A 163 -0.22 17.64 -3.55
C TYR A 163 -1.28 18.59 -4.13
N ALA A 164 -1.30 19.88 -3.72
CA ALA A 164 -2.21 20.87 -4.26
C ALA A 164 -1.92 21.20 -5.74
N VAL A 165 -0.68 21.06 -6.19
CA VAL A 165 -0.34 21.17 -7.62
C VAL A 165 -0.81 19.96 -8.39
N MET A 166 -0.67 18.75 -7.84
CA MET A 166 -0.96 17.47 -8.50
C MET A 166 -2.41 17.01 -8.36
N GLY A 167 -3.19 17.63 -7.47
CA GLY A 167 -4.60 17.32 -7.26
C GLY A 167 -5.41 18.55 -6.91
N ASP A 168 -6.61 18.64 -7.48
CA ASP A 168 -7.54 19.73 -7.18
C ASP A 168 -8.10 19.65 -5.76
N LYS A 169 -8.37 18.43 -5.29
CA LYS A 169 -8.85 18.12 -3.96
C LYS A 169 -7.87 17.22 -3.19
N LEU A 170 -7.56 17.60 -1.95
CA LEU A 170 -6.77 16.77 -1.04
C LEU A 170 -7.68 16.09 -0.01
N THR A 171 -7.52 14.79 0.14
CA THR A 171 -8.28 14.01 1.11
C THR A 171 -7.31 13.17 1.94
N PRO A 172 -6.90 13.67 3.14
CA PRO A 172 -6.08 12.87 4.03
C PRO A 172 -6.83 11.61 4.45
N ALA A 173 -6.14 10.46 4.43
CA ALA A 173 -6.71 9.23 4.91
C ALA A 173 -7.01 9.34 6.42
N ARG A 174 -8.15 8.83 6.87
CA ARG A 174 -8.46 8.80 8.30
C ARG A 174 -7.50 7.85 9.00
N VAL A 175 -6.91 8.32 10.09
CA VAL A 175 -6.02 7.51 10.95
C VAL A 175 -6.72 6.21 11.38
N LYS A 176 -6.03 5.09 11.29
CA LYS A 176 -6.52 3.73 11.65
C LYS A 176 -7.66 3.18 10.76
N ASN A 177 -7.85 3.70 9.56
CA ASN A 177 -8.81 3.15 8.60
C ASN A 177 -8.10 2.64 7.33
N ALA A 178 -7.23 1.66 7.50
CA ALA A 178 -6.45 1.02 6.44
C ALA A 178 -7.35 0.46 5.31
N LYS A 179 -8.51 -0.09 5.66
CA LYS A 179 -9.49 -0.64 4.69
C LYS A 179 -10.04 0.38 3.69
N ALA A 180 -9.81 1.67 3.90
CA ALA A 180 -10.30 2.74 3.03
C ALA A 180 -9.33 3.12 1.90
N LYS A 181 -8.12 2.52 1.87
CA LYS A 181 -7.11 2.84 0.85
C LYS A 181 -7.02 1.73 -0.20
N PRO A 182 -7.42 1.98 -1.45
CA PRO A 182 -7.27 1.00 -2.53
C PRO A 182 -5.82 0.53 -2.74
N VAL A 183 -4.86 1.42 -2.51
CA VAL A 183 -3.42 1.12 -2.70
C VAL A 183 -2.89 0.03 -1.77
N GLU A 184 -3.43 -0.13 -0.56
CA GLU A 184 -3.03 -1.22 0.35
C GLU A 184 -3.45 -2.61 -0.19
N ALA A 185 -4.66 -2.70 -0.76
CA ALA A 185 -5.11 -3.92 -1.44
C ALA A 185 -4.25 -4.20 -2.68
N TYR A 186 -3.84 -3.15 -3.39
CA TYR A 186 -2.94 -3.25 -4.54
C TYR A 186 -1.55 -3.76 -4.16
N PHE A 187 -0.97 -3.32 -3.05
CA PHE A 187 0.31 -3.86 -2.57
C PHE A 187 0.23 -5.35 -2.23
N ASN A 188 -0.85 -5.77 -1.58
CA ASN A 188 -1.06 -7.19 -1.33
C ASN A 188 -1.18 -7.99 -2.64
N TYR A 189 -1.88 -7.44 -3.64
CA TYR A 189 -1.96 -8.05 -4.98
C TYR A 189 -0.57 -8.15 -5.63
N LEU A 190 0.26 -7.10 -5.61
CA LEU A 190 1.62 -7.17 -6.15
C LEU A 190 2.46 -8.25 -5.45
N ASN A 191 2.37 -8.31 -4.10
CA ASN A 191 3.10 -9.29 -3.32
C ASN A 191 2.70 -10.72 -3.66
N THR A 192 1.39 -10.99 -3.73
CA THR A 192 0.86 -12.34 -3.98
C THR A 192 0.95 -12.80 -5.42
N THR A 193 0.98 -11.88 -6.38
CA THR A 193 0.94 -12.20 -7.80
C THR A 193 2.32 -12.20 -8.46
N PHE A 194 3.20 -11.30 -8.03
CA PHE A 194 4.49 -11.09 -8.68
C PHE A 194 5.67 -11.40 -7.76
N CYS A 195 5.72 -10.82 -6.55
CA CYS A 195 6.90 -10.97 -5.70
C CYS A 195 7.18 -12.41 -5.33
N ASN A 196 6.15 -13.22 -5.10
CA ASN A 196 6.27 -14.64 -4.75
C ASN A 196 6.91 -15.53 -5.84
N ARG A 197 7.13 -14.99 -7.04
CA ARG A 197 7.81 -15.71 -8.15
C ARG A 197 9.33 -15.63 -8.06
N PHE A 198 9.86 -14.72 -7.23
CA PHE A 198 11.29 -14.52 -7.09
C PHE A 198 11.87 -15.33 -5.92
N ASN A 199 13.07 -15.88 -6.10
CA ASN A 199 13.74 -16.70 -5.09
C ASN A 199 14.15 -15.92 -3.83
N ASN A 200 14.19 -14.59 -3.90
CA ASN A 200 14.51 -13.69 -2.79
C ASN A 200 13.25 -13.12 -2.09
N TRP A 201 12.07 -13.69 -2.36
CA TRP A 201 10.83 -13.27 -1.70
C TRP A 201 10.81 -13.67 -0.22
N SER A 202 10.49 -12.72 0.67
CA SER A 202 10.50 -12.89 2.12
C SER A 202 9.14 -13.24 2.74
N GLY A 203 8.09 -13.36 1.95
CA GLY A 203 6.77 -13.76 2.43
C GLY A 203 5.74 -12.64 2.51
N TYR A 204 4.74 -12.83 3.37
CA TYR A 204 3.60 -11.90 3.49
C TYR A 204 3.70 -10.93 4.67
N GLY A 205 4.87 -10.79 5.26
CA GLY A 205 5.07 -9.99 6.48
C GLY A 205 4.95 -10.81 7.78
N VAL A 206 5.35 -10.20 8.88
CA VAL A 206 5.57 -10.88 10.17
C VAL A 206 4.27 -11.40 10.83
N THR A 207 3.12 -10.81 10.50
CA THR A 207 1.82 -11.11 11.14
C THR A 207 1.00 -12.18 10.41
N THR A 208 1.53 -12.74 9.33
CA THR A 208 0.81 -13.68 8.48
C THR A 208 0.97 -15.12 9.00
N ASP A 209 -0.04 -15.96 8.70
CA ASP A 209 -0.04 -17.39 9.02
C ASP A 209 1.30 -18.05 8.63
N PRO A 210 2.02 -18.69 9.56
CA PRO A 210 3.29 -19.35 9.29
C PRO A 210 3.25 -20.34 8.12
N LYS A 211 2.09 -20.96 7.87
CA LYS A 211 1.90 -21.90 6.75
C LYS A 211 1.99 -21.25 5.37
N LYS A 212 1.81 -19.93 5.30
CA LYS A 212 1.88 -19.14 4.06
C LYS A 212 3.24 -18.46 3.86
N GLN A 213 4.15 -18.57 4.83
CA GLN A 213 5.49 -18.00 4.72
C GLN A 213 6.42 -18.94 3.93
N PRO A 214 7.40 -18.41 3.20
CA PRO A 214 8.41 -19.21 2.56
C PRO A 214 9.24 -19.96 3.62
N ASN A 215 9.80 -21.11 3.23
CA ASN A 215 10.68 -21.87 4.10
C ASN A 215 11.95 -21.06 4.42
N SER A 216 12.11 -20.65 5.67
CA SER A 216 13.24 -19.83 6.14
C SER A 216 14.59 -20.52 5.96
N GLU A 217 14.65 -21.85 6.07
CA GLU A 217 15.89 -22.61 5.83
C GLU A 217 16.27 -22.59 4.35
N ALA A 218 15.30 -22.73 3.45
CA ALA A 218 15.51 -22.63 2.01
C ALA A 218 15.99 -21.22 1.62
N LEU A 219 15.37 -20.17 2.15
CA LEU A 219 15.83 -18.80 1.95
C LEU A 219 17.26 -18.57 2.44
N ASN A 220 17.61 -19.09 3.63
CA ASN A 220 18.96 -18.99 4.16
C ASN A 220 20.02 -19.71 3.31
N LYS A 221 19.67 -20.85 2.70
CA LYS A 221 20.57 -21.56 1.77
C LYS A 221 20.80 -20.76 0.49
N LEU A 222 19.78 -20.06 0.01
CA LEU A 222 19.83 -19.28 -1.25
C LEU A 222 20.33 -17.85 -1.07
N ARG A 223 20.51 -17.36 0.16
CA ARG A 223 20.82 -15.94 0.44
C ARG A 223 22.02 -15.37 -0.33
N HIS A 224 23.04 -16.21 -0.61
CA HIS A 224 24.22 -15.80 -1.37
C HIS A 224 23.95 -15.59 -2.88
N GLN A 225 22.79 -16.04 -3.36
CA GLN A 225 22.32 -15.87 -4.73
C GLN A 225 21.33 -14.69 -4.84
N PHE A 226 20.99 -14.03 -3.74
CA PHE A 226 20.09 -12.88 -3.79
C PHE A 226 20.74 -11.77 -4.63
N PRO A 227 19.94 -11.04 -5.41
CA PRO A 227 20.44 -9.90 -6.15
C PRO A 227 20.97 -8.82 -5.19
N ASP A 228 21.74 -7.91 -5.72
CA ASP A 228 22.09 -6.65 -5.06
C ASP A 228 20.92 -5.65 -5.12
N GLU A 229 21.14 -4.44 -4.62
CA GLU A 229 20.15 -3.37 -4.66
C GLU A 229 19.64 -3.09 -6.08
N GLN A 230 20.56 -3.04 -7.05
CA GLN A 230 20.21 -2.77 -8.46
C GLN A 230 19.39 -3.91 -9.08
N GLY A 231 19.70 -5.15 -8.71
CA GLY A 231 18.95 -6.31 -9.15
C GLY A 231 17.50 -6.30 -8.63
N VAL A 232 17.28 -5.93 -7.37
CA VAL A 232 15.90 -5.78 -6.84
C VAL A 232 15.18 -4.59 -7.46
N ARG A 233 15.87 -3.47 -7.74
CA ARG A 233 15.26 -2.36 -8.49
C ARG A 233 14.73 -2.83 -9.85
N LYS A 234 15.55 -3.61 -10.60
CA LYS A 234 15.12 -4.19 -11.88
C LYS A 234 13.93 -5.14 -11.74
N GLN A 235 13.88 -5.96 -10.68
CA GLN A 235 12.73 -6.83 -10.40
C GLN A 235 11.45 -6.00 -10.17
N ILE A 236 11.54 -4.90 -9.41
CA ILE A 236 10.42 -4.01 -9.15
C ILE A 236 9.99 -3.30 -10.45
N ASP A 237 10.93 -2.79 -11.23
CA ASP A 237 10.65 -2.12 -12.51
C ASP A 237 9.98 -3.08 -13.51
N GLU A 238 10.41 -4.34 -13.56
CA GLU A 238 9.77 -5.39 -14.36
C GLU A 238 8.32 -5.64 -13.92
N ILE A 239 8.06 -5.74 -12.62
CA ILE A 239 6.71 -5.90 -12.08
C ILE A 239 5.83 -4.71 -12.52
N MET A 240 6.31 -3.49 -12.32
CA MET A 240 5.55 -2.29 -12.66
C MET A 240 5.33 -2.13 -14.16
N TYR A 241 6.32 -2.53 -14.98
CA TYR A 241 6.18 -2.57 -16.43
C TYR A 241 5.09 -3.55 -16.87
N LEU A 242 5.11 -4.78 -16.37
CA LEU A 242 4.10 -5.79 -16.68
C LEU A 242 2.69 -5.35 -16.27
N GLU A 243 2.57 -4.75 -15.08
CA GLU A 243 1.30 -4.21 -14.60
C GLU A 243 0.74 -3.12 -15.52
N ARG A 244 1.60 -2.20 -15.95
CA ARG A 244 1.20 -1.15 -16.89
C ARG A 244 0.81 -1.72 -18.25
N MET A 245 1.61 -2.63 -18.79
CA MET A 245 1.36 -3.27 -20.09
C MET A 245 0.02 -4.01 -20.12
N CYS A 246 -0.31 -4.74 -19.06
CA CYS A 246 -1.57 -5.49 -18.99
C CYS A 246 -2.82 -4.60 -18.92
N LYS A 247 -2.68 -3.33 -18.50
CA LYS A 247 -3.82 -2.46 -18.19
C LYS A 247 -3.91 -1.21 -19.07
N VAL A 248 -2.85 -0.87 -19.81
CA VAL A 248 -2.72 0.42 -20.51
C VAL A 248 -3.82 0.66 -21.54
N ASP A 249 -4.19 -0.35 -22.32
CA ASP A 249 -5.21 -0.19 -23.36
C ASP A 249 -6.57 0.08 -22.76
N LYS A 250 -6.91 -0.64 -21.68
CA LYS A 250 -8.16 -0.40 -20.94
C LYS A 250 -8.16 0.96 -20.24
N PHE A 251 -7.02 1.39 -19.73
CA PHE A 251 -6.86 2.70 -19.10
C PHE A 251 -7.07 3.84 -20.11
N ARG A 252 -6.50 3.69 -21.32
CA ARG A 252 -6.69 4.64 -22.42
C ARG A 252 -8.13 4.68 -22.89
N GLU A 253 -8.78 3.53 -23.05
CA GLU A 253 -10.20 3.44 -23.41
C GLU A 253 -11.08 4.19 -22.41
N LEU A 254 -10.88 3.94 -21.10
CA LEU A 254 -11.65 4.57 -20.05
C LEU A 254 -11.40 6.07 -19.91
N MET A 255 -10.28 6.58 -20.43
CA MET A 255 -10.05 8.03 -20.49
C MET A 255 -11.13 8.77 -21.29
N GLY A 256 -11.76 8.12 -22.28
CA GLY A 256 -12.90 8.63 -23.02
C GLY A 256 -14.15 8.89 -22.15
N SER A 257 -14.22 8.25 -20.97
CA SER A 257 -15.32 8.46 -19.99
C SER A 257 -15.08 9.65 -19.06
N LEU A 258 -13.89 10.27 -19.10
CA LEU A 258 -13.58 11.45 -18.30
C LEU A 258 -14.19 12.68 -18.96
N ALA A 259 -15.09 13.36 -18.25
CA ALA A 259 -15.69 14.59 -18.71
C ALA A 259 -14.61 15.66 -18.98
N PRO A 260 -14.71 16.45 -20.06
CA PRO A 260 -13.67 17.42 -20.45
C PRO A 260 -13.28 18.41 -19.35
N GLU A 261 -14.23 18.87 -18.56
CA GLU A 261 -14.02 19.79 -17.43
C GLU A 261 -13.27 19.13 -16.25
N ARG A 262 -13.18 17.79 -16.23
CA ARG A 262 -12.43 17.02 -15.26
C ARG A 262 -11.01 16.66 -15.72
N ARG A 263 -10.70 16.95 -16.97
CA ARG A 263 -9.37 16.77 -17.52
C ARG A 263 -8.50 17.97 -17.14
N LEU A 264 -7.66 17.79 -16.14
CA LEU A 264 -6.87 18.85 -15.53
C LEU A 264 -5.43 18.80 -16.03
N PRO A 265 -5.03 19.67 -16.96
CA PRO A 265 -3.64 19.73 -17.41
C PRO A 265 -2.73 20.29 -16.32
N LEU A 266 -1.51 19.75 -16.26
CA LEU A 266 -0.39 20.31 -15.52
C LEU A 266 0.47 21.11 -16.48
N SER A 267 0.56 22.44 -16.28
CA SER A 267 1.37 23.26 -17.17
C SER A 267 2.86 22.91 -17.04
N ARG A 268 3.62 23.13 -18.13
CA ARG A 268 5.07 22.94 -18.13
C ARG A 268 5.77 23.80 -17.06
N GLU A 269 5.28 25.02 -16.86
CA GLU A 269 5.80 25.94 -15.86
C GLU A 269 5.59 25.36 -14.43
N GLN A 270 4.37 24.92 -14.12
CA GLN A 270 4.07 24.26 -12.84
C GLN A 270 4.93 23.00 -12.64
N TYR A 271 5.11 22.19 -13.68
CA TYR A 271 5.98 21.03 -13.63
C TYR A 271 7.43 21.41 -13.31
N LEU A 272 8.01 22.36 -14.06
CA LEU A 272 9.41 22.77 -13.85
C LEU A 272 9.63 23.41 -12.48
N LEU A 273 8.69 24.21 -11.99
CA LEU A 273 8.77 24.83 -10.67
C LEU A 273 8.82 23.80 -9.54
N ASN A 274 8.05 22.73 -9.66
CA ASN A 274 7.89 21.73 -8.58
C ASN A 274 8.87 20.56 -8.69
N PHE A 275 9.20 20.13 -9.90
CA PHE A 275 10.00 18.93 -10.15
C PHE A 275 11.39 19.20 -10.74
N GLY A 276 11.65 20.42 -11.21
CA GLY A 276 12.91 20.78 -11.87
C GLY A 276 12.98 20.32 -13.34
N GLN A 277 14.15 20.43 -13.96
CA GLN A 277 14.34 20.10 -15.37
C GLN A 277 14.12 18.60 -15.65
N GLU A 278 13.59 18.25 -16.82
CA GLU A 278 13.29 16.88 -17.25
C GLU A 278 14.55 16.01 -17.46
N THR A 279 15.70 16.61 -17.59
CA THR A 279 17.00 15.96 -17.93
C THR A 279 17.47 14.92 -16.90
N GLY A 280 17.04 15.00 -15.64
CA GLY A 280 17.43 14.03 -14.61
C GLY A 280 16.80 12.66 -14.77
N PHE A 281 15.64 12.54 -15.42
CA PHE A 281 14.92 11.27 -15.54
C PHE A 281 15.43 10.43 -16.74
N LYS A 282 15.71 11.07 -17.88
CA LYS A 282 16.36 10.37 -19.02
C LYS A 282 17.72 9.79 -18.63
N ASN A 283 18.53 10.55 -17.90
CA ASN A 283 19.85 10.08 -17.45
C ASN A 283 19.75 8.95 -16.42
N ALA A 284 18.70 8.91 -15.59
CA ALA A 284 18.48 7.81 -14.66
C ALA A 284 18.00 6.52 -15.38
N LEU A 285 17.16 6.65 -16.40
CA LEU A 285 16.70 5.53 -17.23
C LEU A 285 17.82 5.01 -18.14
N GLU A 286 18.59 5.89 -18.76
CA GLU A 286 19.75 5.54 -19.60
C GLU A 286 20.87 4.89 -18.78
N GLY A 287 21.10 5.37 -17.55
CA GLY A 287 22.03 4.76 -16.59
C GLY A 287 21.60 3.35 -16.12
N CYS A 288 20.31 3.02 -16.23
CA CYS A 288 19.77 1.69 -15.93
C CYS A 288 19.69 0.77 -17.17
N GLY A 289 20.13 1.21 -18.34
CA GLY A 289 20.12 0.41 -19.58
C GLY A 289 18.73 0.20 -20.20
N LEU A 290 17.74 0.93 -19.74
CA LEU A 290 16.40 0.95 -20.32
C LEU A 290 16.33 2.05 -21.39
N ARG A 291 16.28 1.66 -22.66
CA ARG A 291 15.97 2.60 -23.74
C ARG A 291 14.47 2.89 -23.75
N PRO A 292 14.08 4.14 -24.11
CA PRO A 292 12.68 4.53 -24.24
C PRO A 292 11.95 3.72 -25.30
#